data_5a5b1377e4686cc8cde5140287604dca
#
_entry.id   5a5b1377e4686cc8cde5140287604dca
#
_cell.length_a   1.000
_cell.length_b   1.000
_cell.length_c   1.000
_cell.angle_alpha   90.00
_cell.angle_beta   90.00
_cell.angle_gamma   90.00
#
_symmetry.space_group_name_H-M   'P 1'
#
loop_
_entity.id
_entity.type
_entity.pdbx_description
1 polymer ?
#
loop_
_entity_poly.entity_id
_entity_poly.type
_entity_poly.pdbx_seq_one_letter_code
_entity_poly.pdbx_strand_id
1 'polypeptide(L)'
;VAAAVSEAVKDGSNLYDVIDAGLYGANEGEKIGKAHGNNVAGPSVVKRIKMAVDIGFGTGSIDERICNIADIIGTGLHVSETVPTAFGIIAACSGDSMRSISEAASIGYDTDTIATIVGGIVGALNGDSSFPDYFISTMENVNKLDILGLANAIYDLRLRKER
;
A
#
# COMPACT_ATOMS: atom_id res chain seq x y z
N VAL A 1 -6.75 -0.34 1.71
CA VAL A 1 -5.76 -1.28 1.14
C VAL A 1 -6.43 -2.25 0.17
N ALA A 2 -7.41 -3.08 0.61
CA ALA A 2 -8.01 -4.12 -0.23
C ALA A 2 -8.56 -3.60 -1.58
N ALA A 3 -9.27 -2.47 -1.58
CA ALA A 3 -9.78 -1.85 -2.81
C ALA A 3 -8.64 -1.40 -3.75
N ALA A 4 -7.57 -0.85 -3.19
CA ALA A 4 -6.39 -0.45 -3.96
C ALA A 4 -5.71 -1.66 -4.63
N VAL A 5 -5.51 -2.76 -3.88
CA VAL A 5 -4.96 -4.01 -4.43
C VAL A 5 -5.89 -4.60 -5.50
N SER A 6 -7.21 -4.59 -5.26
CA SER A 6 -8.20 -5.08 -6.23
C SER A 6 -8.19 -4.27 -7.53
N GLU A 7 -7.89 -2.99 -7.48
CA GLU A 7 -7.71 -2.16 -8.68
C GLU A 7 -6.36 -2.43 -9.34
N ALA A 8 -5.30 -2.51 -8.55
CA ALA A 8 -3.93 -2.68 -9.04
C ALA A 8 -3.73 -3.94 -9.90
N VAL A 9 -4.47 -5.02 -9.62
CA VAL A 9 -4.38 -6.28 -10.41
C VAL A 9 -5.16 -6.26 -11.72
N LYS A 10 -5.84 -5.17 -12.07
CA LYS A 10 -6.57 -5.06 -13.34
C LYS A 10 -5.63 -4.67 -14.47
N ASP A 11 -5.86 -5.23 -15.64
CA ASP A 11 -5.11 -4.88 -16.84
C ASP A 11 -5.29 -3.38 -17.16
N GLY A 12 -4.17 -2.68 -17.34
CA GLY A 12 -4.14 -1.27 -17.70
C GLY A 12 -4.39 -0.29 -16.55
N SER A 13 -4.55 -0.77 -15.32
CA SER A 13 -4.62 0.09 -14.13
C SER A 13 -3.31 0.86 -13.93
N ASN A 14 -3.42 2.08 -13.44
CA ASN A 14 -2.30 2.96 -13.17
C ASN A 14 -2.33 3.45 -11.71
N LEU A 15 -1.28 4.16 -11.30
CA LEU A 15 -1.13 4.67 -9.94
C LEU A 15 -2.33 5.50 -9.46
N TYR A 16 -2.88 6.34 -10.33
CA TYR A 16 -4.00 7.22 -9.95
C TYR A 16 -5.28 6.42 -9.73
N ASP A 17 -5.55 5.41 -10.57
CA ASP A 17 -6.68 4.50 -10.40
C ASP A 17 -6.60 3.75 -9.07
N VAL A 18 -5.40 3.31 -8.70
CA VAL A 18 -5.13 2.61 -7.44
C VAL A 18 -5.36 3.52 -6.23
N ILE A 19 -4.90 4.77 -6.30
CA ILE A 19 -5.12 5.77 -5.23
C ILE A 19 -6.62 6.07 -5.10
N ASP A 20 -7.32 6.29 -6.19
CA ASP A 20 -8.76 6.57 -6.19
C ASP A 20 -9.56 5.38 -5.63
N ALA A 21 -9.22 4.16 -6.02
CA ALA A 21 -9.81 2.95 -5.45
C ALA A 21 -9.54 2.82 -3.95
N GLY A 22 -8.33 3.18 -3.51
CA GLY A 22 -7.95 3.24 -2.11
C GLY A 22 -8.80 4.23 -1.31
N LEU A 23 -9.01 5.43 -1.85
CA LEU A 23 -9.87 6.47 -1.27
C LEU A 23 -11.34 6.04 -1.22
N TYR A 24 -11.83 5.42 -2.30
CA TYR A 24 -13.18 4.85 -2.33
C TYR A 24 -13.36 3.79 -1.23
N GLY A 25 -12.44 2.82 -1.16
CA GLY A 25 -12.49 1.76 -0.16
C GLY A 25 -12.37 2.26 1.28
N ALA A 26 -11.58 3.32 1.52
CA ALA A 26 -11.49 3.95 2.83
C ALA A 26 -12.81 4.65 3.22
N ASN A 27 -13.45 5.32 2.27
CA ASN A 27 -14.73 5.98 2.48
C ASN A 27 -15.87 4.99 2.78
N GLU A 28 -15.94 3.90 2.02
CA GLU A 28 -16.95 2.84 2.27
C GLU A 28 -16.66 2.12 3.59
N GLY A 29 -15.40 1.83 3.91
CA GLY A 29 -15.00 1.25 5.19
C GLY A 29 -15.35 2.15 6.38
N GLU A 30 -15.21 3.47 6.25
CA GLU A 30 -15.63 4.44 7.28
C GLU A 30 -17.15 4.41 7.51
N LYS A 31 -17.96 4.31 6.44
CA LYS A 31 -19.41 4.17 6.55
C LYS A 31 -19.81 2.89 7.27
N ILE A 32 -19.23 1.76 6.88
CA ILE A 32 -19.48 0.46 7.50
C ILE A 32 -19.04 0.48 8.97
N GLY A 33 -17.87 1.02 9.27
CA GLY A 33 -17.36 1.15 10.63
C GLY A 33 -18.27 1.98 11.53
N LYS A 34 -18.80 3.10 11.03
CA LYS A 34 -19.75 3.94 11.74
C LYS A 34 -21.10 3.25 11.99
N ALA A 35 -21.55 2.41 11.07
CA ALA A 35 -22.82 1.70 11.19
C ALA A 35 -22.75 0.50 12.13
N HIS A 36 -21.62 -0.18 12.24
CA HIS A 36 -21.48 -1.47 12.92
C HIS A 36 -20.44 -1.49 14.03
N GLY A 37 -19.60 -0.48 14.13
CA GLY A 37 -18.51 -0.39 15.10
C GLY A 37 -18.74 0.64 16.19
N ASN A 38 -17.81 0.71 17.12
CA ASN A 38 -17.75 1.76 18.12
C ASN A 38 -17.16 3.03 17.51
N ASN A 39 -17.93 4.14 17.58
CA ASN A 39 -17.44 5.43 17.17
C ASN A 39 -16.45 5.99 18.19
N VAL A 40 -15.18 5.95 17.87
CA VAL A 40 -14.11 6.54 18.68
C VAL A 40 -13.67 7.84 18.02
N ALA A 41 -13.43 8.87 18.82
CA ALA A 41 -12.86 10.12 18.32
C ALA A 41 -11.45 9.90 17.76
N GLY A 42 -11.19 10.41 16.56
CA GLY A 42 -9.90 10.28 15.90
C GLY A 42 -9.90 10.95 14.53
N PRO A 43 -8.72 11.09 13.92
CA PRO A 43 -8.60 11.68 12.59
C PRO A 43 -9.20 10.78 11.51
N SER A 44 -9.83 11.40 10.51
CA SER A 44 -10.39 10.66 9.37
C SER A 44 -9.26 10.07 8.50
N VAL A 45 -9.31 8.78 8.27
CA VAL A 45 -8.39 8.05 7.39
C VAL A 45 -8.46 8.60 5.96
N VAL A 46 -9.67 8.84 5.45
CA VAL A 46 -9.88 9.39 4.10
C VAL A 46 -9.20 10.74 3.90
N LYS A 47 -9.38 11.66 4.87
CA LYS A 47 -8.76 12.99 4.79
C LYS A 47 -7.24 12.90 4.88
N ARG A 48 -6.73 12.02 5.72
CA ARG A 48 -5.28 11.81 5.87
C ARG A 48 -4.66 11.13 4.65
N ILE A 49 -5.34 10.20 3.98
CA ILE A 49 -4.87 9.65 2.70
C ILE A 49 -4.74 10.77 1.67
N LYS A 50 -5.77 11.62 1.51
CA LYS A 50 -5.70 12.75 0.59
C LYS A 50 -4.51 13.65 0.89
N MET A 51 -4.35 14.04 2.16
CA MET A 51 -3.23 14.90 2.60
C MET A 51 -1.87 14.24 2.33
N ALA A 52 -1.72 12.96 2.63
CA ALA A 52 -0.47 12.23 2.39
C ALA A 52 -0.14 12.12 0.89
N VAL A 53 -1.14 11.87 0.05
CA VAL A 53 -1.01 11.82 -1.41
C VAL A 53 -0.64 13.21 -1.96
N ASP A 54 -1.28 14.28 -1.47
CA ASP A 54 -0.97 15.66 -1.86
C ASP A 54 0.49 16.02 -1.50
N ILE A 55 0.96 15.60 -0.33
CA ILE A 55 2.38 15.78 0.05
C ILE A 55 3.27 14.93 -0.87
N GLY A 56 2.89 13.68 -1.13
CA GLY A 56 3.65 12.75 -1.97
C GLY A 56 3.83 13.25 -3.42
N PHE A 57 2.81 13.84 -4.02
CA PHE A 57 2.88 14.47 -5.34
C PHE A 57 3.38 15.93 -5.30
N GLY A 58 3.66 16.45 -4.12
CA GLY A 58 4.10 17.84 -3.93
C GLY A 58 5.48 18.12 -4.53
N THR A 59 5.93 19.35 -4.32
CA THR A 59 7.26 19.84 -4.75
C THR A 59 8.35 19.40 -3.77
N GLY A 60 9.60 19.44 -4.23
CA GLY A 60 10.78 19.07 -3.45
C GLY A 60 11.33 17.67 -3.79
N SER A 61 12.41 17.30 -3.14
CA SER A 61 13.01 15.98 -3.29
C SER A 61 12.09 14.89 -2.69
N ILE A 62 12.32 13.64 -3.08
CA ILE A 62 11.59 12.50 -2.48
C ILE A 62 11.82 12.49 -0.97
N ASP A 63 13.05 12.67 -0.51
CA ASP A 63 13.40 12.64 0.91
C ASP A 63 12.66 13.73 1.70
N GLU A 64 12.57 14.95 1.17
CA GLU A 64 11.79 16.02 1.79
C GLU A 64 10.29 15.68 1.90
N ARG A 65 9.73 15.09 0.85
CA ARG A 65 8.32 14.65 0.85
C ARG A 65 8.08 13.51 1.84
N ILE A 66 8.98 12.54 1.93
CA ILE A 66 8.92 11.44 2.91
C ILE A 66 9.02 11.98 4.34
N CYS A 67 9.96 12.90 4.62
CA CYS A 67 10.04 13.57 5.93
C CYS A 67 8.73 14.30 6.27
N ASN A 68 8.17 15.06 5.33
CA ASN A 68 6.90 15.77 5.54
C ASN A 68 5.73 14.82 5.79
N ILE A 69 5.69 13.66 5.11
CA ILE A 69 4.70 12.62 5.37
C ILE A 69 4.85 12.10 6.80
N ALA A 70 6.07 11.79 7.22
CA ALA A 70 6.34 11.31 8.57
C ALA A 70 5.93 12.33 9.65
N ASP A 71 6.28 13.61 9.46
CA ASP A 71 6.03 14.67 10.43
C ASP A 71 4.55 15.06 10.52
N ILE A 72 3.82 15.09 9.41
CA ILE A 72 2.45 15.61 9.35
C ILE A 72 1.41 14.49 9.53
N ILE A 73 1.64 13.33 8.91
CA ILE A 73 0.72 12.20 8.96
C ILE A 73 1.05 11.30 10.15
N GLY A 74 2.33 11.05 10.41
CA GLY A 74 2.80 10.08 11.39
C GLY A 74 3.01 8.70 10.80
N THR A 75 3.82 7.90 11.52
CA THR A 75 4.25 6.55 11.11
C THR A 75 3.91 5.49 12.16
N GLY A 76 2.92 5.78 12.99
CA GLY A 76 2.55 4.92 14.12
C GLY A 76 1.61 3.77 13.75
N LEU A 77 1.23 3.00 14.77
CA LEU A 77 0.40 1.79 14.68
C LEU A 77 -1.07 2.05 14.32
N HIS A 78 -1.53 3.30 14.44
CA HIS A 78 -2.93 3.62 14.17
C HIS A 78 -3.22 3.60 12.67
N VAL A 79 -4.34 3.00 12.29
CA VAL A 79 -4.81 2.96 10.88
C VAL A 79 -4.87 4.32 10.22
N SER A 80 -5.09 5.39 11.01
CA SER A 80 -5.12 6.78 10.55
C SER A 80 -3.73 7.38 10.28
N GLU A 81 -2.67 6.66 10.58
CA GLU A 81 -1.28 7.01 10.29
C GLU A 81 -0.70 6.03 9.27
N THR A 82 -0.66 4.73 9.61
CA THR A 82 -0.06 3.66 8.80
C THR A 82 -0.57 3.66 7.35
N VAL A 83 -1.90 3.63 7.16
CA VAL A 83 -2.49 3.54 5.81
C VAL A 83 -2.27 4.83 5.00
N PRO A 84 -2.57 6.04 5.52
CA PRO A 84 -2.27 7.28 4.80
C PRO A 84 -0.79 7.41 4.42
N THR A 85 0.12 7.08 5.33
CA THR A 85 1.57 7.15 5.09
C THR A 85 1.98 6.22 3.97
N ALA A 86 1.45 4.99 3.91
CA ALA A 86 1.71 4.07 2.81
C ALA A 86 1.29 4.67 1.44
N PHE A 87 0.10 5.27 1.34
CA PHE A 87 -0.35 5.95 0.12
C PHE A 87 0.51 7.18 -0.23
N GLY A 88 0.93 7.95 0.77
CA GLY A 88 1.83 9.08 0.58
C GLY A 88 3.20 8.67 0.02
N ILE A 89 3.79 7.59 0.54
CA ILE A 89 5.06 7.04 0.06
C ILE A 89 4.94 6.57 -1.39
N ILE A 90 3.88 5.81 -1.71
CA ILE A 90 3.63 5.34 -3.07
C ILE A 90 3.52 6.52 -4.04
N ALA A 91 2.81 7.58 -3.65
CA ALA A 91 2.70 8.81 -4.43
C ALA A 91 4.06 9.52 -4.58
N ALA A 92 4.83 9.66 -3.49
CA ALA A 92 6.15 10.30 -3.49
C ALA A 92 7.16 9.59 -4.40
N CYS A 93 7.07 8.26 -4.47
CA CYS A 93 7.91 7.43 -5.33
C CYS A 93 7.32 7.18 -6.73
N SER A 94 6.19 7.82 -7.08
CA SER A 94 5.51 7.66 -8.37
C SER A 94 5.17 6.19 -8.70
N GLY A 95 4.92 5.38 -7.67
CA GLY A 95 4.57 3.96 -7.80
C GLY A 95 5.76 3.02 -8.06
N ASP A 96 7.01 3.49 -8.04
CA ASP A 96 8.17 2.62 -8.18
C ASP A 96 8.23 1.60 -7.04
N SER A 97 8.32 0.32 -7.37
CA SER A 97 8.20 -0.77 -6.40
C SER A 97 9.32 -0.78 -5.37
N MET A 98 10.57 -0.81 -5.84
CA MET A 98 11.73 -0.91 -4.95
C MET A 98 11.96 0.35 -4.14
N ARG A 99 11.80 1.52 -4.78
CA ARG A 99 11.94 2.80 -4.07
C ARG A 99 10.87 2.94 -3.01
N SER A 100 9.60 2.64 -3.32
CA SER A 100 8.50 2.73 -2.36
C SER A 100 8.71 1.83 -1.14
N ILE A 101 9.14 0.59 -1.35
CA ILE A 101 9.42 -0.35 -0.24
C ILE A 101 10.62 0.13 0.59
N SER A 102 11.69 0.59 -0.06
CA SER A 102 12.87 1.13 0.63
C SER A 102 12.52 2.32 1.53
N GLU A 103 11.77 3.28 1.02
CA GLU A 103 11.33 4.44 1.80
C GLU A 103 10.41 4.00 2.96
N ALA A 104 9.48 3.09 2.71
CA ALA A 104 8.61 2.56 3.75
C ALA A 104 9.36 1.83 4.86
N ALA A 105 10.38 1.04 4.51
CA ALA A 105 11.21 0.33 5.47
C ALA A 105 12.13 1.26 6.27
N SER A 106 12.39 2.47 5.78
CA SER A 106 13.33 3.43 6.37
C SER A 106 12.64 4.59 7.11
N ILE A 107 11.32 4.75 6.98
CA ILE A 107 10.58 5.94 7.46
C ILE A 107 10.55 6.05 8.99
N GLY A 108 10.76 4.95 9.69
CA GLY A 108 10.77 4.89 11.16
C GLY A 108 9.46 4.41 11.77
N TYR A 109 9.52 4.04 13.04
CA TYR A 109 8.44 3.52 13.90
C TYR A 109 7.80 2.22 13.36
N ASP A 110 6.57 2.22 12.81
CA ASP A 110 5.85 1.01 12.33
C ASP A 110 6.22 0.64 10.88
N THR A 111 7.51 0.52 10.62
CA THR A 111 8.05 0.35 9.26
C THR A 111 7.63 -0.95 8.60
N ASP A 112 7.52 -2.04 9.34
CA ASP A 112 7.14 -3.36 8.83
C ASP A 112 5.71 -3.39 8.32
N THR A 113 4.76 -2.78 9.05
CA THR A 113 3.38 -2.67 8.62
C THR A 113 3.26 -1.75 7.40
N ILE A 114 3.91 -0.58 7.43
CA ILE A 114 3.88 0.38 6.31
C ILE A 114 4.48 -0.27 5.06
N ALA A 115 5.65 -0.92 5.18
CA ALA A 115 6.29 -1.58 4.05
C ALA A 115 5.47 -2.77 3.50
N THR A 116 4.76 -3.49 4.36
CA THR A 116 3.84 -4.56 3.94
C THR A 116 2.68 -4.02 3.12
N ILE A 117 2.06 -2.91 3.55
CA ILE A 117 0.97 -2.26 2.80
C ILE A 117 1.48 -1.73 1.46
N VAL A 118 2.60 -1.01 1.47
CA VAL A 118 3.24 -0.47 0.26
C VAL A 118 3.57 -1.60 -0.70
N GLY A 119 4.29 -2.63 -0.25
CA GLY A 119 4.70 -3.77 -1.07
C GLY A 119 3.51 -4.52 -1.68
N GLY A 120 2.43 -4.71 -0.91
CA GLY A 120 1.20 -5.33 -1.40
C GLY A 120 0.53 -4.54 -2.51
N ILE A 121 0.54 -3.21 -2.44
CA ILE A 121 -0.08 -2.34 -3.47
C ILE A 121 0.82 -2.24 -4.71
N VAL A 122 2.10 -1.88 -4.55
CA VAL A 122 2.99 -1.69 -5.71
C VAL A 122 3.35 -3.01 -6.40
N GLY A 123 3.43 -4.11 -5.64
CA GLY A 123 3.62 -5.45 -6.18
C GLY A 123 2.43 -5.92 -7.01
N ALA A 124 1.20 -5.62 -6.55
CA ALA A 124 -0.01 -5.90 -7.32
C ALA A 124 -0.10 -5.06 -8.61
N LEU A 125 0.35 -3.79 -8.55
CA LEU A 125 0.31 -2.86 -9.69
C LEU A 125 1.35 -3.20 -10.77
N ASN A 126 2.57 -3.52 -10.35
CA ASN A 126 3.71 -3.60 -11.27
C ASN A 126 4.15 -5.05 -11.57
N GLY A 127 3.67 -6.02 -10.80
CA GLY A 127 4.05 -7.43 -10.92
C GLY A 127 5.44 -7.74 -10.34
N ASP A 128 5.80 -9.02 -10.38
CA ASP A 128 7.06 -9.55 -9.85
C ASP A 128 8.30 -9.07 -10.61
N SER A 129 8.16 -8.81 -11.91
CA SER A 129 9.24 -8.27 -12.75
C SER A 129 9.71 -6.87 -12.37
N SER A 130 8.97 -6.16 -11.52
CA SER A 130 9.36 -4.86 -10.96
C SER A 130 10.36 -4.97 -9.80
N PHE A 131 10.67 -6.19 -9.37
CA PHE A 131 11.66 -6.49 -8.32
C PHE A 131 12.91 -7.15 -8.92
N PRO A 132 14.08 -7.02 -8.26
CA PRO A 132 15.27 -7.74 -8.68
C PRO A 132 15.05 -9.28 -8.63
N ASP A 133 15.61 -10.02 -9.57
CA ASP A 133 15.43 -11.47 -9.71
C ASP A 133 15.73 -12.26 -8.42
N TYR A 134 16.69 -11.78 -7.63
CA TYR A 134 17.06 -12.42 -6.36
C TYR A 134 16.07 -12.16 -5.23
N PHE A 135 15.13 -11.22 -5.38
CA PHE A 135 14.30 -10.73 -4.27
C PHE A 135 13.37 -11.84 -3.75
N ILE A 136 12.55 -12.41 -4.63
CA ILE A 136 11.62 -13.50 -4.27
C ILE A 136 12.41 -14.73 -3.78
N SER A 137 13.44 -15.16 -4.51
CA SER A 137 14.22 -16.33 -4.14
C SER A 137 14.92 -16.17 -2.79
N THR A 138 15.40 -14.96 -2.45
CA THR A 138 15.97 -14.67 -1.14
C THR A 138 14.90 -14.76 -0.05
N MET A 139 13.72 -14.17 -0.28
CA MET A 139 12.60 -14.24 0.68
C MET A 139 12.16 -15.68 0.94
N GLU A 140 11.99 -16.49 -0.11
CA GLU A 140 11.61 -17.89 0.00
C GLU A 140 12.66 -18.71 0.78
N ASN A 141 13.94 -18.53 0.44
CA ASN A 141 15.03 -19.25 1.08
C ASN A 141 15.19 -18.91 2.57
N VAL A 142 15.12 -17.63 2.92
CA VAL A 142 15.30 -17.16 4.31
C VAL A 142 14.11 -17.54 5.18
N ASN A 143 12.90 -17.36 4.66
CA ASN A 143 11.67 -17.55 5.44
C ASN A 143 11.07 -18.97 5.30
N LYS A 144 11.66 -19.82 4.46
CA LYS A 144 11.16 -21.18 4.16
C LYS A 144 9.71 -21.15 3.63
N LEU A 145 9.43 -20.21 2.74
CA LEU A 145 8.14 -20.03 2.08
C LEU A 145 8.23 -20.52 0.63
N ASP A 146 7.08 -20.89 0.07
CA ASP A 146 6.87 -21.16 -1.36
C ASP A 146 5.86 -20.13 -1.89
N ILE A 147 6.34 -18.91 -2.17
CA ILE A 147 5.51 -17.78 -2.59
C ILE A 147 4.89 -18.06 -3.96
N LEU A 148 5.70 -18.55 -4.91
CA LEU A 148 5.23 -18.84 -6.26
C LEU A 148 4.25 -20.02 -6.30
N GLY A 149 4.49 -21.06 -5.51
CA GLY A 149 3.56 -22.19 -5.37
C GLY A 149 2.23 -21.75 -4.78
N LEU A 150 2.24 -20.89 -3.76
CA LEU A 150 1.02 -20.33 -3.17
C LEU A 150 0.25 -19.44 -4.18
N ALA A 151 0.94 -18.58 -4.91
CA ALA A 151 0.33 -17.72 -5.94
C ALA A 151 -0.36 -18.57 -7.03
N ASN A 152 0.32 -19.61 -7.53
CA ASN A 152 -0.25 -20.53 -8.51
C ASN A 152 -1.47 -21.30 -7.97
N ALA A 153 -1.42 -21.75 -6.72
CA ALA A 153 -2.55 -22.45 -6.10
C ALA A 153 -3.80 -21.54 -5.97
N ILE A 154 -3.60 -20.26 -5.62
CA ILE A 154 -4.68 -19.27 -5.56
C ILE A 154 -5.26 -19.01 -6.94
N TYR A 155 -4.41 -18.86 -7.95
CA TYR A 155 -4.82 -18.66 -9.35
C TYR A 155 -5.66 -19.84 -9.87
N ASP A 156 -5.22 -21.08 -9.62
CA ASP A 156 -5.96 -22.28 -10.00
C ASP A 156 -7.33 -22.38 -9.32
N LEU A 157 -7.44 -21.98 -8.07
CA LEU A 157 -8.73 -21.91 -7.35
C LEU A 157 -9.70 -20.94 -8.02
N ARG A 158 -9.20 -19.78 -8.48
CA ARG A 158 -10.01 -18.81 -9.22
C ARG A 158 -10.57 -19.43 -10.50
N LEU A 159 -9.72 -20.04 -11.31
CA LEU A 159 -10.14 -20.66 -12.58
C LEU A 159 -11.19 -21.77 -12.41
N ARG A 160 -11.18 -22.48 -11.26
CA ARG A 160 -12.20 -23.51 -10.95
C ARG A 160 -13.56 -22.91 -10.60
N LYS A 161 -13.61 -21.71 -10.08
CA LYS A 161 -14.87 -21.02 -9.72
C LYS A 161 -15.53 -20.33 -10.92
N GLU A 162 -14.79 -20.08 -11.98
CA GLU A 162 -15.28 -19.47 -13.22
C GLU A 162 -15.83 -20.49 -14.24
N ARG A 163 -15.72 -21.81 -13.92
CA ARG A 163 -16.31 -22.93 -14.67
C ARG A 163 -17.58 -23.44 -14.00
#